data_80b1e8df4e55283f4b67b37393c9de07
#
_entry.id   80b1e8df4e55283f4b67b37393c9de07
#
_cell.length_a   1.000
_cell.length_b   1.000
_cell.length_c   1.000
_cell.angle_alpha   90.00
_cell.angle_beta   90.00
_cell.angle_gamma   90.00
#
_symmetry.space_group_name_H-M   'P 1'
#
loop_
_entity.id
_entity.type
_entity.pdbx_description
1 polymer ?
#
loop_
_entity_poly.entity_id
_entity_poly.type
_entity_poly.pdbx_seq_one_letter_code
_entity_poly.pdbx_strand_id
1 'polypeptide(L)'
;HTIQQGRQIMHSPHQRDAHPQLVCSRRIFLGSALAASASVVAGALAGCQRPSTLKVVQPTTGGGRDDRSDSVIGKDKIRIGMEAAYAPYNWQVSEASEFTIPIDNVQGAYADGYDVQIAKIVCKALGGEPVAVKQSFSGLIDSLNNGQIDLIIAGMSATPEREESVGFSDPYFIGYFGLFVKEGSPYQNATKLSDFSGATVLGQKDTMLDTVI
;
A
#
# COMPACT_ATOMS: atom_id res chain seq x y z
N HIS A 1 -1.08 -34.21 3.63
CA HIS A 1 -1.28 -32.80 3.28
C HIS A 1 -0.98 -32.64 1.80
N THR A 2 -2.02 -32.72 0.96
CA THR A 2 -1.92 -32.54 -0.48
C THR A 2 -2.08 -31.06 -0.75
N ILE A 3 -1.00 -30.37 -1.12
CA ILE A 3 -1.06 -29.02 -1.65
C ILE A 3 -1.71 -29.14 -3.03
N GLN A 4 -2.97 -28.72 -3.18
CA GLN A 4 -3.60 -28.62 -4.49
C GLN A 4 -2.93 -27.47 -5.26
N GLN A 5 -2.21 -27.81 -6.32
CA GLN A 5 -1.74 -26.86 -7.31
C GLN A 5 -2.95 -26.35 -8.11
N GLY A 6 -3.45 -25.19 -7.77
CA GLY A 6 -4.38 -24.46 -8.61
C GLY A 6 -3.67 -23.91 -9.85
N ARG A 7 -4.21 -24.12 -11.03
CA ARG A 7 -3.70 -23.53 -12.27
C ARG A 7 -4.14 -22.08 -12.35
N GLN A 8 -3.19 -21.19 -12.51
CA GLN A 8 -3.45 -19.76 -12.72
C GLN A 8 -4.00 -19.55 -14.13
N ILE A 9 -5.20 -19.02 -14.26
CA ILE A 9 -5.82 -18.72 -15.54
C ILE A 9 -6.14 -17.22 -15.58
N MET A 10 -5.46 -16.51 -16.41
CA MET A 10 -5.84 -15.37 -17.23
C MET A 10 -5.15 -14.03 -17.08
N HIS A 11 -4.68 -13.58 -18.25
CA HIS A 11 -4.44 -12.18 -18.57
C HIS A 11 -5.62 -11.64 -19.39
N SER A 12 -6.35 -10.65 -18.89
CA SER A 12 -7.32 -9.88 -19.68
C SER A 12 -6.65 -8.54 -20.07
N PRO A 13 -6.58 -8.17 -21.36
CA PRO A 13 -5.92 -6.95 -21.80
C PRO A 13 -6.65 -5.64 -21.49
N HIS A 14 -7.78 -5.68 -20.77
CA HIS A 14 -8.59 -4.50 -20.44
C HIS A 14 -8.82 -4.27 -18.95
N GLN A 15 -8.16 -5.05 -18.09
CA GLN A 15 -8.25 -4.81 -16.65
C GLN A 15 -7.23 -3.73 -16.27
N ARG A 16 -7.70 -2.63 -15.70
CA ARG A 16 -6.80 -1.62 -15.12
C ARG A 16 -5.93 -2.30 -14.09
N ASP A 17 -4.63 -2.17 -14.25
CA ASP A 17 -3.65 -2.76 -13.36
C ASP A 17 -3.90 -2.24 -11.94
N ALA A 18 -4.17 -3.16 -11.01
CA ALA A 18 -4.31 -2.82 -9.61
C ALA A 18 -2.92 -2.82 -8.96
N HIS A 19 -2.50 -1.66 -8.52
CA HIS A 19 -1.17 -1.47 -7.94
C HIS A 19 -1.29 -1.19 -6.45
N PRO A 20 -0.68 -2.02 -5.57
CA PRO A 20 -0.54 -1.66 -4.16
C PRO A 20 0.21 -0.34 -4.00
N GLN A 21 -0.32 0.53 -3.18
CA GLN A 21 0.21 1.87 -2.96
C GLN A 21 0.29 2.15 -1.46
N LEU A 22 1.23 3.02 -1.10
CA LEU A 22 1.28 3.58 0.24
C LEU A 22 0.12 4.56 0.39
N VAL A 23 -0.66 4.39 1.44
CA VAL A 23 -1.83 5.23 1.70
C VAL A 23 -1.56 6.12 2.91
N CYS A 24 -1.80 7.41 2.76
CA CYS A 24 -1.68 8.36 3.86
C CYS A 24 -2.87 9.33 3.89
N SER A 25 -3.09 9.96 5.04
CA SER A 25 -4.17 10.93 5.19
C SER A 25 -3.94 12.16 4.29
N ARG A 26 -4.99 12.66 3.64
CA ARG A 26 -4.97 13.89 2.82
C ARG A 26 -4.48 15.11 3.59
N ARG A 27 -4.63 15.12 4.91
CA ARG A 27 -4.16 16.23 5.77
C ARG A 27 -2.65 16.43 5.69
N ILE A 28 -1.89 15.39 5.35
CA ILE A 28 -0.42 15.44 5.23
C ILE A 28 0.00 16.10 3.91
N PHE A 29 -0.81 16.00 2.83
CA PHE A 29 -0.48 16.54 1.50
C PHE A 29 -0.89 17.99 1.26
N LEU A 30 -1.91 18.50 1.96
CA LEU A 30 -2.43 19.87 1.74
C LEU A 30 -1.52 20.99 2.27
N GLY A 31 -0.45 20.66 3.01
CA GLY A 31 0.52 21.65 3.51
C GLY A 31 1.60 22.08 2.51
N SER A 32 1.65 21.53 1.30
CA SER A 32 2.78 21.73 0.37
C SER A 32 2.46 22.49 -0.91
N ALA A 33 1.26 23.00 -1.10
CA ALA A 33 0.84 23.63 -2.37
C ALA A 33 0.50 25.10 -2.23
N LEU A 34 1.44 25.95 -1.82
CA LEU A 34 1.37 27.42 -2.07
C LEU A 34 2.75 28.05 -1.81
N ALA A 35 3.55 28.18 -2.83
CA ALA A 35 4.45 29.28 -3.17
C ALA A 35 5.65 28.79 -4.00
N ALA A 36 5.64 28.98 -5.29
CA ALA A 36 6.85 29.18 -6.07
C ALA A 36 6.55 29.97 -7.34
N SER A 37 6.68 31.27 -7.22
CA SER A 37 6.96 32.11 -8.37
C SER A 37 8.28 32.85 -8.10
N ALA A 38 9.36 32.38 -8.71
CA ALA A 38 10.51 33.20 -9.06
C ALA A 38 11.38 32.50 -10.11
N SER A 39 11.41 33.09 -11.27
CA SER A 39 12.20 32.76 -12.45
C SER A 39 13.69 32.94 -12.20
N VAL A 40 14.53 31.99 -12.70
CA VAL A 40 15.84 32.34 -13.28
C VAL A 40 16.17 31.32 -14.39
N VAL A 41 16.37 31.85 -15.56
CA VAL A 41 16.92 31.18 -16.77
C VAL A 41 18.42 31.07 -16.60
N ALA A 42 19.01 29.88 -16.87
CA ALA A 42 20.30 29.74 -17.58
C ALA A 42 20.74 28.28 -17.74
N GLY A 43 21.07 27.89 -18.96
CA GLY A 43 22.21 27.04 -19.29
C GLY A 43 21.95 25.55 -19.53
N ALA A 44 21.78 25.22 -20.80
CA ALA A 44 21.89 23.85 -21.32
C ALA A 44 23.33 23.30 -21.18
N LEU A 45 23.45 22.04 -20.72
CA LEU A 45 24.48 21.09 -21.15
C LEU A 45 24.01 19.65 -20.93
N ALA A 46 24.08 18.88 -21.99
CA ALA A 46 23.69 17.48 -22.04
C ALA A 46 24.59 16.59 -21.18
N GLY A 47 23.96 15.65 -20.47
CA GLY A 47 24.66 14.58 -19.78
C GLY A 47 23.67 13.56 -19.29
N CYS A 48 23.69 12.35 -19.87
CA CYS A 48 22.92 11.21 -19.42
C CYS A 48 23.28 10.87 -17.98
N GLN A 49 22.37 11.16 -17.04
CA GLN A 49 22.47 10.69 -15.67
C GLN A 49 21.26 9.83 -15.32
N ARG A 50 21.55 8.64 -14.78
CA ARG A 50 20.59 7.70 -14.23
C ARG A 50 19.73 8.39 -13.14
N PRO A 51 18.41 8.16 -13.09
CA PRO A 51 17.58 8.65 -11.99
C PRO A 51 17.76 7.71 -10.78
N SER A 52 18.66 8.05 -9.90
CA SER A 52 18.80 7.43 -8.60
C SER A 52 18.95 8.53 -7.56
N THR A 53 17.79 9.07 -7.15
CA THR A 53 17.61 9.68 -5.81
C THR A 53 16.13 10.02 -5.64
N LEU A 54 15.46 9.36 -4.72
CA LEU A 54 14.23 9.87 -4.12
C LEU A 54 14.52 11.29 -3.60
N LYS A 55 14.06 12.30 -4.32
CA LYS A 55 14.08 13.68 -3.80
C LYS A 55 13.03 13.76 -2.70
N VAL A 56 13.46 13.63 -1.46
CA VAL A 56 12.69 14.11 -0.31
C VAL A 56 12.60 15.63 -0.47
N VAL A 57 11.42 16.12 -0.83
CA VAL A 57 11.15 17.56 -0.82
C VAL A 57 11.11 18.00 0.64
N GLN A 58 12.16 18.68 1.10
CA GLN A 58 12.16 19.28 2.43
C GLN A 58 11.14 20.44 2.45
N PRO A 59 10.28 20.51 3.46
CA PRO A 59 9.37 21.66 3.60
C PRO A 59 10.17 22.92 3.91
N THR A 60 10.01 23.93 3.07
CA THR A 60 10.54 25.28 3.34
C THR A 60 9.80 25.88 4.53
N THR A 61 10.56 26.31 5.53
CA THR A 61 10.08 27.08 6.69
C THR A 61 9.45 28.40 6.28
N GLY A 62 8.12 28.42 6.17
CA GLY A 62 7.31 29.63 6.05
C GLY A 62 6.27 29.62 7.17
N GLY A 63 6.34 30.61 8.06
CA GLY A 63 5.63 30.67 9.32
C GLY A 63 4.11 30.57 9.24
N GLY A 64 3.52 29.89 10.21
CA GLY A 64 2.11 29.97 10.52
C GLY A 64 1.50 28.65 10.95
N ARG A 65 1.33 28.48 12.26
CA ARG A 65 0.66 27.42 13.02
C ARG A 65 1.41 26.09 13.06
N ASP A 66 1.87 25.78 14.27
CA ASP A 66 2.41 24.48 14.66
C ASP A 66 1.32 23.38 14.56
N ASP A 67 1.13 22.86 13.35
CA ASP A 67 0.31 21.66 13.07
C ASP A 67 1.21 20.42 13.05
N ARG A 68 2.23 20.39 13.93
CA ARG A 68 3.18 19.28 14.06
C ARG A 68 2.57 18.03 14.67
N SER A 69 1.37 18.13 15.27
CA SER A 69 0.72 16.98 15.90
C SER A 69 0.32 15.89 14.90
N ASP A 70 0.03 16.26 13.65
CA ASP A 70 -0.41 15.33 12.61
C ASP A 70 0.70 14.93 11.62
N SER A 71 1.91 15.46 11.75
CA SER A 71 3.04 15.11 10.89
C SER A 71 3.60 13.74 11.24
N VAL A 72 3.76 12.89 10.23
CA VAL A 72 4.46 11.59 10.36
C VAL A 72 5.97 11.78 10.44
N ILE A 73 6.47 12.89 9.89
CA ILE A 73 7.91 13.21 9.86
C ILE A 73 8.40 13.53 11.27
N GLY A 74 9.45 12.83 11.71
CA GLY A 74 10.07 13.02 13.01
C GLY A 74 9.38 12.31 14.19
N LYS A 75 8.41 11.44 13.93
CA LYS A 75 7.91 10.51 14.94
C LYS A 75 8.93 9.40 15.19
N ASP A 76 9.22 9.09 16.45
CA ASP A 76 10.10 7.97 16.82
C ASP A 76 9.53 6.64 16.34
N LYS A 77 8.18 6.48 16.44
CA LYS A 77 7.44 5.32 15.95
C LYS A 77 6.39 5.75 14.95
N ILE A 78 6.34 5.05 13.81
CA ILE A 78 5.35 5.24 12.75
C ILE A 78 4.46 4.00 12.70
N ARG A 79 3.17 4.19 12.96
CA ARG A 79 2.18 3.11 13.03
C ARG A 79 1.68 2.77 11.64
N ILE A 80 1.98 1.55 11.19
CA ILE A 80 1.63 1.04 9.85
C ILE A 80 0.44 0.11 9.97
N GLY A 81 -0.69 0.51 9.40
CA GLY A 81 -1.90 -0.34 9.34
C GLY A 81 -1.75 -1.44 8.29
N MET A 82 -2.03 -2.69 8.70
CA MET A 82 -2.05 -3.86 7.83
C MET A 82 -2.89 -4.99 8.43
N GLU A 83 -3.30 -5.98 7.61
CA GLU A 83 -4.02 -7.16 8.11
C GLU A 83 -3.09 -8.14 8.86
N ALA A 84 -1.82 -8.20 8.48
CA ALA A 84 -0.87 -9.22 8.90
C ALA A 84 -1.39 -10.67 8.71
N ALA A 85 -2.11 -10.89 7.60
CA ALA A 85 -2.71 -12.16 7.19
C ALA A 85 -2.69 -12.36 5.66
N TYR A 86 -1.97 -11.54 4.92
CA TYR A 86 -1.94 -11.50 3.46
C TYR A 86 -0.53 -11.80 2.91
N ALA A 87 -0.12 -13.06 2.97
CA ALA A 87 1.15 -13.51 2.37
C ALA A 87 1.09 -13.46 0.84
N PRO A 88 2.17 -13.09 0.13
CA PRO A 88 3.53 -12.75 0.62
C PRO A 88 3.72 -11.27 0.94
N TYR A 89 2.65 -10.49 0.99
CA TYR A 89 2.73 -9.04 1.22
C TYR A 89 2.93 -8.71 2.70
N ASN A 90 2.05 -9.21 3.58
CA ASN A 90 2.18 -9.04 5.01
C ASN A 90 1.53 -10.20 5.77
N TRP A 91 2.24 -10.79 6.72
CA TRP A 91 1.71 -11.88 7.56
C TRP A 91 2.34 -11.85 8.95
N GLN A 92 1.64 -12.43 9.92
CA GLN A 92 2.09 -12.50 11.30
C GLN A 92 3.02 -13.69 11.51
N VAL A 93 4.08 -13.46 12.28
CA VAL A 93 5.01 -14.47 12.80
C VAL A 93 5.21 -14.31 14.31
N SER A 94 5.71 -15.34 14.98
CA SER A 94 5.96 -15.37 16.43
C SER A 94 7.39 -14.98 16.81
N GLU A 95 8.29 -14.90 15.84
CA GLU A 95 9.71 -14.67 16.09
C GLU A 95 10.19 -13.38 15.43
N ALA A 96 11.02 -12.62 16.16
CA ALA A 96 11.70 -11.47 15.62
C ALA A 96 12.84 -11.89 14.69
N SER A 97 13.03 -11.17 13.61
CA SER A 97 14.17 -11.31 12.70
C SER A 97 14.57 -9.96 12.14
N GLU A 98 15.63 -9.91 11.35
CA GLU A 98 15.99 -8.70 10.60
C GLU A 98 14.94 -8.26 9.57
N PHE A 99 14.05 -9.17 9.16
CA PHE A 99 13.00 -8.91 8.17
C PHE A 99 11.70 -8.42 8.78
N THR A 100 11.49 -8.62 10.07
CA THR A 100 10.23 -8.36 10.76
C THR A 100 10.16 -6.97 11.40
N ILE A 101 8.93 -6.54 11.73
CA ILE A 101 8.64 -5.40 12.61
C ILE A 101 7.66 -5.85 13.70
N PRO A 102 7.67 -5.26 14.91
CA PRO A 102 6.72 -5.63 15.96
C PRO A 102 5.29 -5.26 15.56
N ILE A 103 4.33 -6.05 16.02
CA ILE A 103 2.89 -5.71 15.95
C ILE A 103 2.48 -5.12 17.29
N ASP A 104 2.16 -3.83 17.32
CA ASP A 104 1.93 -3.06 18.56
C ASP A 104 0.73 -3.57 19.36
N ASN A 105 -0.33 -3.97 18.68
CA ASN A 105 -1.57 -4.43 19.30
C ASN A 105 -1.69 -5.97 19.45
N VAL A 106 -0.60 -6.72 19.21
CA VAL A 106 -0.52 -8.17 19.44
C VAL A 106 0.77 -8.52 20.16
N GLN A 107 0.67 -8.80 21.47
CA GLN A 107 1.83 -9.07 22.30
C GLN A 107 2.68 -10.23 21.78
N GLY A 108 3.99 -10.00 21.64
CA GLY A 108 4.95 -11.03 21.22
C GLY A 108 4.83 -11.47 19.76
N ALA A 109 4.08 -10.72 18.94
CA ALA A 109 3.92 -10.99 17.52
C ALA A 109 4.66 -9.97 16.66
N TYR A 110 5.04 -10.41 15.48
CA TYR A 110 5.75 -9.60 14.48
C TYR A 110 5.06 -9.74 13.13
N ALA A 111 5.20 -8.74 12.29
CA ALA A 111 4.79 -8.78 10.89
C ALA A 111 6.01 -9.01 10.01
N ASP A 112 5.86 -9.83 8.98
CA ASP A 112 6.84 -10.09 7.93
C ASP A 112 6.20 -9.92 6.56
N GLY A 113 7.01 -9.77 5.51
CA GLY A 113 6.55 -9.71 4.12
C GLY A 113 7.04 -8.50 3.35
N TYR A 114 6.62 -8.46 2.08
CA TYR A 114 7.02 -7.40 1.15
C TYR A 114 6.62 -6.00 1.65
N ASP A 115 5.39 -5.84 2.12
CA ASP A 115 4.88 -4.57 2.68
C ASP A 115 5.69 -4.12 3.89
N VAL A 116 6.19 -5.07 4.69
CA VAL A 116 7.04 -4.79 5.85
C VAL A 116 8.39 -4.22 5.42
N GLN A 117 8.99 -4.75 4.34
CA GLN A 117 10.23 -4.20 3.80
C GLN A 117 10.03 -2.78 3.26
N ILE A 118 8.91 -2.52 2.58
CA ILE A 118 8.53 -1.17 2.13
C ILE A 118 8.34 -0.25 3.34
N ALA A 119 7.64 -0.70 4.39
CA ALA A 119 7.46 0.07 5.62
C ALA A 119 8.79 0.46 6.26
N LYS A 120 9.76 -0.46 6.34
CA LYS A 120 11.10 -0.17 6.87
C LYS A 120 11.82 0.92 6.07
N ILE A 121 11.76 0.84 4.72
CA ILE A 121 12.39 1.83 3.84
C ILE A 121 11.73 3.20 4.02
N VAL A 122 10.40 3.25 4.00
CA VAL A 122 9.63 4.51 4.11
C VAL A 122 9.84 5.14 5.48
N CYS A 123 9.70 4.38 6.57
CA CYS A 123 9.86 4.91 7.91
C CYS A 123 11.28 5.42 8.17
N LYS A 124 12.30 4.72 7.68
CA LYS A 124 13.69 5.20 7.73
C LYS A 124 13.86 6.54 7.01
N ALA A 125 13.22 6.72 5.84
CA ALA A 125 13.27 7.98 5.11
C ALA A 125 12.52 9.12 5.84
N LEU A 126 11.49 8.78 6.63
CA LEU A 126 10.73 9.72 7.44
C LEU A 126 11.39 10.01 8.81
N GLY A 127 12.45 9.27 9.17
CA GLY A 127 13.21 9.46 10.40
C GLY A 127 12.62 8.76 11.62
N GLY A 128 11.80 7.71 11.43
CA GLY A 128 11.18 6.93 12.51
C GLY A 128 11.24 5.42 12.26
N GLU A 129 10.84 4.65 13.27
CA GLU A 129 10.81 3.19 13.23
C GLU A 129 9.38 2.67 12.97
N PRO A 130 9.21 1.69 12.07
CA PRO A 130 7.89 1.13 11.79
C PRO A 130 7.41 0.22 12.92
N VAL A 131 6.12 0.35 13.29
CA VAL A 131 5.40 -0.63 14.08
C VAL A 131 4.11 -0.99 13.34
N ALA A 132 3.79 -2.27 13.20
CA ALA A 132 2.55 -2.71 12.58
C ALA A 132 1.38 -2.57 13.56
N VAL A 133 0.23 -2.16 13.05
CA VAL A 133 -1.05 -2.22 13.76
C VAL A 133 -1.95 -3.16 12.98
N LYS A 134 -2.20 -4.35 13.55
CA LYS A 134 -3.00 -5.40 12.93
C LYS A 134 -4.48 -5.09 13.06
N GLN A 135 -5.19 -5.07 11.94
CA GLN A 135 -6.64 -4.88 11.89
C GLN A 135 -7.24 -5.37 10.56
N SER A 136 -8.57 -5.40 10.46
CA SER A 136 -9.24 -5.78 9.22
C SER A 136 -8.92 -4.79 8.09
N PHE A 137 -8.83 -5.29 6.86
CA PHE A 137 -8.58 -4.46 5.68
C PHE A 137 -9.61 -3.35 5.52
N SER A 138 -10.89 -3.65 5.75
CA SER A 138 -12.00 -2.69 5.66
C SER A 138 -11.91 -1.52 6.63
N GLY A 139 -11.25 -1.70 7.77
CA GLY A 139 -11.10 -0.64 8.80
C GLY A 139 -9.87 0.26 8.62
N LEU A 140 -8.98 -0.03 7.67
CA LEU A 140 -7.69 0.66 7.55
C LEU A 140 -7.85 2.15 7.24
N ILE A 141 -8.73 2.52 6.30
CA ILE A 141 -8.94 3.92 5.91
C ILE A 141 -9.54 4.73 7.06
N ASP A 142 -10.53 4.16 7.77
CA ASP A 142 -11.13 4.82 8.93
C ASP A 142 -10.10 5.03 10.05
N SER A 143 -9.27 4.02 10.33
CA SER A 143 -8.22 4.12 11.33
C SER A 143 -7.17 5.17 10.99
N LEU A 144 -6.84 5.33 9.71
CA LEU A 144 -5.94 6.37 9.23
C LEU A 144 -6.56 7.76 9.42
N ASN A 145 -7.82 7.94 9.04
CA ASN A 145 -8.52 9.21 9.14
C ASN A 145 -8.76 9.62 10.61
N ASN A 146 -8.92 8.64 11.50
CA ASN A 146 -9.07 8.87 12.94
C ASN A 146 -7.72 8.99 13.69
N GLY A 147 -6.59 8.90 12.99
CA GLY A 147 -5.26 9.03 13.59
C GLY A 147 -4.85 7.85 14.48
N GLN A 148 -5.48 6.69 14.33
CA GLN A 148 -5.11 5.45 15.03
C GLN A 148 -3.85 4.82 14.42
N ILE A 149 -3.65 5.01 13.12
CA ILE A 149 -2.46 4.64 12.36
C ILE A 149 -1.95 5.86 11.60
N ASP A 150 -0.71 5.83 11.17
CA ASP A 150 -0.04 6.94 10.50
C ASP A 150 0.04 6.73 8.97
N LEU A 151 0.19 5.48 8.54
CA LEU A 151 0.25 5.06 7.14
C LEU A 151 -0.45 3.72 6.98
N ILE A 152 -0.92 3.44 5.76
CA ILE A 152 -1.36 2.11 5.34
C ILE A 152 -0.35 1.57 4.33
N ILE A 153 0.25 0.40 4.64
CA ILE A 153 1.09 -0.37 3.72
C ILE A 153 0.60 -1.81 3.81
N ALA A 154 -0.36 -2.16 2.97
CA ALA A 154 -1.16 -3.38 3.11
C ALA A 154 -1.62 -3.94 1.76
N GLY A 155 -0.80 -3.80 0.70
CA GLY A 155 -1.21 -4.20 -0.64
C GLY A 155 -2.44 -3.45 -1.16
N MET A 156 -2.74 -2.27 -0.60
CA MET A 156 -3.94 -1.52 -0.96
C MET A 156 -3.74 -0.77 -2.28
N SER A 157 -4.63 -1.02 -3.23
CA SER A 157 -4.66 -0.29 -4.50
C SER A 157 -5.49 0.98 -4.40
N ALA A 158 -5.07 2.03 -5.10
CA ALA A 158 -5.89 3.21 -5.30
C ALA A 158 -7.13 2.86 -6.13
N THR A 159 -8.27 3.37 -5.68
CA THR A 159 -9.50 3.43 -6.46
C THR A 159 -10.04 4.84 -6.37
N PRO A 160 -10.84 5.32 -7.37
CA PRO A 160 -11.42 6.65 -7.30
C PRO A 160 -12.17 6.91 -5.99
N GLU A 161 -12.89 5.92 -5.49
CA GLU A 161 -13.63 6.00 -4.22
C GLU A 161 -12.69 6.19 -3.01
N ARG A 162 -11.59 5.44 -2.94
CA ARG A 162 -10.61 5.58 -1.86
C ARG A 162 -9.85 6.89 -1.93
N GLU A 163 -9.55 7.35 -3.14
CA GLU A 163 -8.87 8.63 -3.38
C GLU A 163 -9.71 9.84 -2.96
N GLU A 164 -11.02 9.70 -2.82
CA GLU A 164 -11.88 10.74 -2.22
C GLU A 164 -11.56 10.96 -0.73
N SER A 165 -11.14 9.91 -0.03
CA SER A 165 -10.95 9.91 1.42
C SER A 165 -9.49 10.06 1.85
N VAL A 166 -8.56 9.47 1.09
CA VAL A 166 -7.13 9.40 1.45
C VAL A 166 -6.22 9.68 0.26
N GLY A 167 -4.97 10.04 0.53
CA GLY A 167 -3.95 10.20 -0.50
C GLY A 167 -3.17 8.92 -0.73
N PHE A 168 -2.80 8.64 -1.99
CA PHE A 168 -1.97 7.52 -2.39
C PHE A 168 -0.63 8.01 -2.93
N SER A 169 0.43 7.20 -2.74
CA SER A 169 1.72 7.37 -3.41
C SER A 169 1.67 6.81 -4.83
N ASP A 170 2.79 6.92 -5.55
CA ASP A 170 3.04 6.05 -6.68
C ASP A 170 3.05 4.58 -6.25
N PRO A 171 2.65 3.63 -7.13
CA PRO A 171 2.62 2.22 -6.79
C PRO A 171 4.03 1.68 -6.52
N TYR A 172 4.19 0.96 -5.41
CA TYR A 172 5.44 0.27 -5.07
C TYR A 172 5.51 -1.16 -5.59
N PHE A 173 4.40 -1.69 -6.10
CA PHE A 173 4.29 -3.00 -6.71
C PHE A 173 3.25 -2.99 -7.82
N ILE A 174 3.52 -3.72 -8.91
CA ILE A 174 2.60 -3.92 -10.02
C ILE A 174 2.32 -5.42 -10.11
N GLY A 175 1.05 -5.81 -10.03
CA GLY A 175 0.64 -7.21 -10.06
C GLY A 175 -0.64 -7.42 -10.86
N TYR A 176 -1.04 -8.67 -10.95
CA TYR A 176 -2.25 -9.10 -11.63
C TYR A 176 -3.15 -9.86 -10.67
N PHE A 177 -4.46 -9.71 -10.83
CA PHE A 177 -5.43 -10.57 -10.17
C PHE A 177 -5.72 -11.79 -11.04
N GLY A 178 -5.89 -12.92 -10.39
CA GLY A 178 -6.26 -14.18 -11.04
C GLY A 178 -7.47 -14.81 -10.37
N LEU A 179 -8.22 -15.59 -11.13
CA LEU A 179 -9.27 -16.44 -10.62
C LEU A 179 -8.71 -17.85 -10.43
N PHE A 180 -8.90 -18.40 -9.24
CA PHE A 180 -8.53 -19.77 -8.92
C PHE A 180 -9.77 -20.65 -9.03
N VAL A 181 -9.67 -21.74 -9.77
CA VAL A 181 -10.75 -22.69 -9.95
C VAL A 181 -10.30 -24.09 -9.49
N LYS A 182 -11.25 -24.87 -9.00
CA LYS A 182 -10.98 -26.26 -8.63
C LYS A 182 -10.61 -27.06 -9.89
N GLU A 183 -9.61 -27.91 -9.80
CA GLU A 183 -9.28 -28.86 -10.85
C GLU A 183 -10.49 -29.76 -11.19
N GLY A 184 -10.74 -29.97 -12.49
CA GLY A 184 -11.91 -30.70 -12.96
C GLY A 184 -13.23 -29.90 -12.93
N SER A 185 -13.18 -28.61 -12.53
CA SER A 185 -14.39 -27.76 -12.60
C SER A 185 -14.76 -27.42 -14.04
N PRO A 186 -16.03 -27.05 -14.33
CA PRO A 186 -16.44 -26.58 -15.65
C PRO A 186 -15.65 -25.37 -16.14
N TYR A 187 -15.04 -24.63 -15.23
CA TYR A 187 -14.34 -23.37 -15.49
C TYR A 187 -12.83 -23.52 -15.64
N GLN A 188 -12.25 -24.74 -15.56
CA GLN A 188 -10.80 -24.92 -15.59
C GLN A 188 -10.13 -24.48 -16.90
N ASN A 189 -10.89 -24.40 -17.98
CA ASN A 189 -10.42 -23.96 -19.29
C ASN A 189 -10.93 -22.54 -19.64
N ALA A 190 -11.50 -21.82 -18.68
CA ALA A 190 -11.93 -20.44 -18.86
C ALA A 190 -10.75 -19.55 -19.25
N THR A 191 -10.95 -18.64 -20.20
CA THR A 191 -9.91 -17.73 -20.69
C THR A 191 -10.31 -16.25 -20.61
N LYS A 192 -11.51 -15.94 -20.20
CA LYS A 192 -12.04 -14.57 -20.02
C LYS A 192 -13.12 -14.56 -18.94
N LEU A 193 -13.39 -13.41 -18.38
CA LEU A 193 -14.39 -13.25 -17.31
C LEU A 193 -15.78 -13.72 -17.69
N SER A 194 -16.20 -13.49 -18.95
CA SER A 194 -17.50 -13.94 -19.41
C SER A 194 -17.69 -15.47 -19.41
N ASP A 195 -16.61 -16.24 -19.35
CA ASP A 195 -16.69 -17.71 -19.26
C ASP A 195 -17.17 -18.16 -17.88
N PHE A 196 -17.18 -17.27 -16.88
CA PHE A 196 -17.67 -17.49 -15.52
C PHE A 196 -19.12 -17.04 -15.34
N SER A 197 -19.85 -16.72 -16.42
CA SER A 197 -21.25 -16.32 -16.33
C SER A 197 -22.08 -17.39 -15.61
N GLY A 198 -22.78 -16.97 -14.53
CA GLY A 198 -23.53 -17.87 -13.67
C GLY A 198 -22.71 -18.65 -12.64
N ALA A 199 -21.39 -18.44 -12.57
CA ALA A 199 -20.56 -18.99 -11.51
C ALA A 199 -20.77 -18.22 -10.20
N THR A 200 -20.62 -18.91 -9.07
CA THR A 200 -20.44 -18.25 -7.77
C THR A 200 -18.96 -17.99 -7.58
N VAL A 201 -18.58 -16.73 -7.48
CA VAL A 201 -17.20 -16.29 -7.27
C VAL A 201 -17.07 -15.71 -5.86
N LEU A 202 -15.98 -16.01 -5.18
CA LEU A 202 -15.68 -15.48 -3.84
C LEU A 202 -14.55 -14.45 -3.95
N GLY A 203 -14.81 -13.23 -3.53
CA GLY A 203 -13.83 -12.17 -3.35
C GLY A 203 -13.71 -11.77 -1.87
N GLN A 204 -12.60 -11.18 -1.49
CA GLN A 204 -12.46 -10.60 -0.17
C GLN A 204 -13.29 -9.32 -0.10
N LYS A 205 -14.10 -9.21 0.95
CA LYS A 205 -14.97 -8.06 1.17
C LYS A 205 -14.18 -6.73 1.24
N ASP A 206 -14.76 -5.67 0.69
CA ASP A 206 -14.20 -4.31 0.65
C ASP A 206 -12.85 -4.21 -0.11
N THR A 207 -12.54 -5.18 -0.96
CA THR A 207 -11.45 -5.12 -1.92
C THR A 207 -11.96 -4.86 -3.34
N MET A 208 -11.04 -4.57 -4.27
CA MET A 208 -11.39 -4.49 -5.70
C MET A 208 -12.01 -5.78 -6.23
N LEU A 209 -11.72 -6.93 -5.61
CA LEU A 209 -12.24 -8.23 -6.02
C LEU A 209 -13.75 -8.35 -5.74
N ASP A 210 -14.25 -7.65 -4.73
CA ASP A 210 -15.66 -7.61 -4.36
C ASP A 210 -16.48 -6.73 -5.33
N THR A 211 -15.83 -5.79 -5.99
CA THR A 211 -16.48 -4.81 -6.88
C THR A 211 -16.49 -5.25 -8.35
N VAL A 212 -15.53 -6.09 -8.75
CA VAL A 212 -15.33 -6.52 -10.16
C VAL A 212 -16.09 -7.80 -10.49
N ILE A 213 -16.58 -8.52 -9.48
CA ILE A 213 -17.33 -9.76 -9.58
C ILE A 213 -18.81 -9.46 -9.53
#